data_72f67c079509698daaa60331f65f3621
#
_entry.id   72f67c079509698daaa60331f65f3621
#
_cell.length_a   1.000
_cell.length_b   1.000
_cell.length_c   1.000
_cell.angle_alpha   90.00
_cell.angle_beta   90.00
_cell.angle_gamma   90.00
#
_symmetry.space_group_name_H-M   'P 1'
#
loop_
_entity.id
_entity.type
_entity.pdbx_description
1 polymer ?
#
loop_
_entity_poly.entity_id
_entity_poly.type
_entity_poly.pdbx_seq_one_letter_code
_entity_poly.pdbx_strand_id
1 'polypeptide(L)'
;MGWFCLILFPLLAIPTLLWVPDSHSKPGVAIPWRDAFKVLFANRLMWRLLVADLAAGFGIGVSGALYIFIATAYFELPEHASIALLFYFLTGFLAMPLWLKLAYAVGKDNAMKVALLYMTAINLALLPLAESGNIVVLWGFTILFGAGFGAPPTLIRSMMADISDEDELKTGQQRPGLFFALLTTTNKLGAAFAVGASFTILELAFDFVPGGANDPAALQGLL
;
A
#
# COMPACT_ATOMS: atom_id res chain seq x y z
N MET A 1 13.43 1.42 -20.24
CA MET A 1 12.60 0.61 -19.31
C MET A 1 12.15 -0.72 -19.95
N GLY A 2 11.51 -0.74 -21.13
CA GLY A 2 10.97 -1.99 -21.73
C GLY A 2 12.02 -3.10 -21.97
N TRP A 3 13.18 -2.77 -22.48
CA TRP A 3 14.28 -3.74 -22.67
C TRP A 3 14.77 -4.37 -21.38
N PHE A 4 14.81 -3.60 -20.29
CA PHE A 4 15.17 -4.10 -18.96
C PHE A 4 14.18 -5.16 -18.47
N CYS A 5 12.89 -4.90 -18.59
CA CYS A 5 11.84 -5.88 -18.23
C CYS A 5 11.90 -7.13 -19.13
N LEU A 6 12.13 -6.96 -20.42
CA LEU A 6 12.16 -8.04 -21.39
C LEU A 6 13.33 -9.02 -21.16
N ILE A 7 14.45 -8.54 -20.64
CA ILE A 7 15.63 -9.36 -20.34
C ILE A 7 15.57 -9.89 -18.90
N LEU A 8 15.25 -9.02 -17.91
CA LEU A 8 15.33 -9.36 -16.51
C LEU A 8 14.22 -10.32 -16.08
N PHE A 9 13.01 -10.17 -16.62
CA PHE A 9 11.89 -11.02 -16.25
C PHE A 9 12.12 -12.50 -16.60
N PRO A 10 12.51 -12.89 -17.83
CA PRO A 10 12.87 -14.29 -18.13
C PRO A 10 14.05 -14.79 -17.29
N LEU A 11 15.08 -13.95 -17.11
CA LEU A 11 16.27 -14.33 -16.33
C LEU A 11 15.92 -14.67 -14.89
N LEU A 12 15.02 -13.92 -14.25
CA LEU A 12 14.55 -14.18 -12.88
C LEU A 12 13.50 -15.30 -12.81
N ALA A 13 12.76 -15.55 -13.88
CA ALA A 13 11.79 -16.66 -13.94
C ALA A 13 12.48 -18.03 -14.09
N ILE A 14 13.61 -18.12 -14.80
CA ILE A 14 14.34 -19.37 -15.04
C ILE A 14 14.69 -20.10 -13.73
N PRO A 15 15.31 -19.47 -12.70
CA PRO A 15 15.60 -20.13 -11.44
C PRO A 15 14.35 -20.69 -10.74
N THR A 16 13.25 -19.98 -10.80
CA THR A 16 11.96 -20.43 -10.22
C THR A 16 11.45 -21.67 -10.94
N LEU A 17 11.50 -21.69 -12.28
CA LEU A 17 11.05 -22.82 -13.08
C LEU A 17 11.94 -24.06 -12.92
N LEU A 18 13.25 -23.88 -12.72
CA LEU A 18 14.20 -24.98 -12.66
C LEU A 18 14.38 -25.56 -11.25
N TRP A 19 14.26 -24.74 -10.20
CA TRP A 19 14.65 -25.15 -8.84
C TRP A 19 13.49 -25.20 -7.84
N VAL A 20 12.32 -24.61 -8.15
CA VAL A 20 11.17 -24.73 -7.28
C VAL A 20 10.38 -25.98 -7.65
N PRO A 21 10.36 -27.02 -6.78
CA PRO A 21 9.57 -28.21 -7.05
C PRO A 21 8.09 -27.88 -7.02
N ASP A 22 7.36 -28.36 -8.00
CA ASP A 22 5.90 -28.30 -7.99
C ASP A 22 5.37 -29.14 -6.81
N SER A 23 4.82 -28.47 -5.83
CA SER A 23 4.08 -29.13 -4.77
C SER A 23 2.76 -29.63 -5.38
N HIS A 24 2.62 -30.96 -5.59
CA HIS A 24 1.35 -31.57 -5.94
C HIS A 24 0.39 -31.45 -4.75
N SER A 25 -0.05 -30.23 -4.43
CA SER A 25 -1.17 -30.04 -3.54
C SER A 25 -2.38 -30.72 -4.18
N LYS A 26 -3.13 -31.46 -3.38
CA LYS A 26 -4.39 -32.08 -3.83
C LYS A 26 -5.21 -31.00 -4.54
N PRO A 27 -5.80 -31.29 -5.72
CA PRO A 27 -6.58 -30.29 -6.43
C PRO A 27 -7.58 -29.67 -5.47
N GLY A 28 -7.43 -28.38 -5.22
CA GLY A 28 -8.34 -27.64 -4.35
C GLY A 28 -9.75 -27.80 -4.89
N VAL A 29 -10.71 -28.05 -4.04
CA VAL A 29 -12.10 -28.13 -4.46
C VAL A 29 -12.48 -26.82 -5.11
N ALA A 30 -12.85 -26.87 -6.40
CA ALA A 30 -13.32 -25.70 -7.12
C ALA A 30 -14.56 -25.17 -6.40
N ILE A 31 -14.42 -24.03 -5.73
CA ILE A 31 -15.53 -23.43 -5.00
C ILE A 31 -16.33 -22.59 -5.98
N PRO A 32 -17.64 -22.86 -6.14
CA PRO A 32 -18.51 -22.00 -6.91
C PRO A 32 -18.41 -20.56 -6.37
N TRP A 33 -18.34 -19.57 -7.26
CA TRP A 33 -18.18 -18.15 -6.86
C TRP A 33 -19.27 -17.69 -5.85
N ARG A 34 -20.47 -18.27 -5.90
CA ARG A 34 -21.55 -18.02 -4.93
C ARG A 34 -21.18 -18.44 -3.50
N ASP A 35 -20.46 -19.54 -3.36
CA ASP A 35 -20.04 -20.04 -2.04
C ASP A 35 -18.83 -19.26 -1.53
N ALA A 36 -17.99 -18.74 -2.44
CA ALA A 36 -16.95 -17.80 -2.08
C ALA A 36 -17.51 -16.54 -1.40
N PHE A 37 -18.61 -15.98 -1.93
CA PHE A 37 -19.30 -14.85 -1.30
C PHE A 37 -19.91 -15.20 0.06
N LYS A 38 -20.50 -16.41 0.23
CA LYS A 38 -21.04 -16.85 1.53
C LYS A 38 -19.93 -16.91 2.60
N VAL A 39 -18.75 -17.44 2.25
CA VAL A 39 -17.60 -17.49 3.15
C VAL A 39 -17.16 -16.08 3.54
N LEU A 40 -17.11 -15.17 2.56
CA LEU A 40 -16.76 -13.77 2.77
C LEU A 40 -17.69 -13.09 3.80
N PHE A 41 -19.00 -13.26 3.64
CA PHE A 41 -20.00 -12.64 4.53
C PHE A 41 -20.16 -13.35 5.87
N ALA A 42 -19.82 -14.63 5.96
CA ALA A 42 -19.93 -15.41 7.19
C ALA A 42 -18.78 -15.10 8.18
N ASN A 43 -17.59 -14.74 7.68
CA ASN A 43 -16.43 -14.47 8.53
C ASN A 43 -16.29 -12.96 8.82
N ARG A 44 -16.77 -12.54 10.01
CA ARG A 44 -16.70 -11.14 10.44
C ARG A 44 -15.25 -10.58 10.51
N LEU A 45 -14.28 -11.42 10.86
CA LEU A 45 -12.89 -10.99 10.97
C LEU A 45 -12.30 -10.71 9.59
N MET A 46 -12.57 -11.60 8.63
CA MET A 46 -12.17 -11.41 7.23
C MET A 46 -12.75 -10.11 6.65
N TRP A 47 -14.05 -9.87 6.84
CA TRP A 47 -14.68 -8.64 6.34
C TRP A 47 -14.04 -7.38 6.90
N ARG A 48 -13.75 -7.36 8.22
CA ARG A 48 -13.03 -6.24 8.85
C ARG A 48 -11.64 -6.02 8.26
N LEU A 49 -10.93 -7.12 7.96
CA LEU A 49 -9.61 -7.04 7.36
C LEU A 49 -9.66 -6.54 5.92
N LEU A 50 -10.65 -6.96 5.12
CA LEU A 50 -10.85 -6.47 3.76
C LEU A 50 -11.18 -4.96 3.72
N VAL A 51 -12.01 -4.49 4.66
CA VAL A 51 -12.28 -3.05 4.80
C VAL A 51 -11.03 -2.27 5.20
N ALA A 52 -10.24 -2.82 6.13
CA ALA A 52 -8.95 -2.20 6.51
C ALA A 52 -7.96 -2.17 5.33
N ASP A 53 -7.91 -3.23 4.52
CA ASP A 53 -7.06 -3.30 3.33
C ASP A 53 -7.50 -2.33 2.23
N LEU A 54 -8.82 -2.20 2.02
CA LEU A 54 -9.38 -1.20 1.10
C LEU A 54 -8.99 0.22 1.54
N ALA A 55 -9.12 0.52 2.84
CA ALA A 55 -8.73 1.81 3.39
C ALA A 55 -7.21 2.06 3.29
N ALA A 56 -6.39 1.03 3.54
CA ALA A 56 -4.94 1.10 3.37
C ALA A 56 -4.56 1.31 1.89
N GLY A 57 -5.21 0.59 0.98
CA GLY A 57 -5.05 0.76 -0.47
C GLY A 57 -5.44 2.17 -0.93
N PHE A 58 -6.51 2.72 -0.36
CA PHE A 58 -6.93 4.10 -0.61
C PHE A 58 -5.86 5.09 -0.13
N GLY A 59 -5.40 5.00 1.11
CA GLY A 59 -4.36 5.90 1.63
C GLY A 59 -3.05 5.84 0.84
N ILE A 60 -2.59 4.64 0.49
CA ILE A 60 -1.40 4.44 -0.36
C ILE A 60 -1.64 5.02 -1.76
N GLY A 61 -2.84 4.84 -2.31
CA GLY A 61 -3.23 5.36 -3.62
C GLY A 61 -3.23 6.89 -3.67
N VAL A 62 -3.78 7.57 -2.65
CA VAL A 62 -3.72 9.03 -2.51
C VAL A 62 -2.27 9.50 -2.47
N SER A 63 -1.48 8.95 -1.55
CA SER A 63 -0.07 9.32 -1.41
C SER A 63 0.73 9.11 -2.70
N GLY A 64 0.50 7.99 -3.40
CA GLY A 64 1.16 7.70 -4.68
C GLY A 64 0.74 8.63 -5.81
N ALA A 65 -0.56 9.00 -5.88
CA ALA A 65 -1.08 9.90 -6.91
C ALA A 65 -0.58 11.34 -6.72
N LEU A 66 -0.47 11.81 -5.48
CA LEU A 66 -0.13 13.20 -5.16
C LEU A 66 1.37 13.45 -5.00
N TYR A 67 2.16 12.42 -4.67
CA TYR A 67 3.58 12.56 -4.36
C TYR A 67 4.36 13.39 -5.38
N ILE A 68 4.20 13.08 -6.67
CA ILE A 68 4.97 13.76 -7.71
C ILE A 68 4.61 15.26 -7.77
N PHE A 69 3.34 15.61 -7.59
CA PHE A 69 2.88 16.99 -7.60
C PHE A 69 3.33 17.74 -6.33
N ILE A 70 3.32 17.07 -5.18
CA ILE A 70 3.87 17.62 -3.94
C ILE A 70 5.35 17.96 -4.14
N ALA A 71 6.15 17.05 -4.68
CA ALA A 71 7.58 17.26 -4.88
C ALA A 71 7.90 18.30 -5.96
N THR A 72 7.14 18.30 -7.08
CA THR A 72 7.47 19.14 -8.24
C THR A 72 6.76 20.48 -8.26
N ALA A 73 5.48 20.54 -7.88
CA ALA A 73 4.66 21.75 -7.94
C ALA A 73 4.63 22.49 -6.60
N TYR A 74 4.52 21.78 -5.45
CA TYR A 74 4.48 22.43 -4.15
C TYR A 74 5.89 22.79 -3.64
N PHE A 75 6.78 21.78 -3.58
CA PHE A 75 8.16 22.01 -3.13
C PHE A 75 9.07 22.63 -4.20
N GLU A 76 8.65 22.65 -5.47
CA GLU A 76 9.46 23.14 -6.59
C GLU A 76 10.83 22.46 -6.74
N LEU A 77 10.90 21.15 -6.38
CA LEU A 77 12.14 20.35 -6.36
C LEU A 77 12.07 19.13 -7.32
N PRO A 78 11.83 19.32 -8.63
CA PRO A 78 11.66 18.23 -9.59
C PRO A 78 12.88 17.31 -9.68
N GLU A 79 14.09 17.86 -9.53
CA GLU A 79 15.34 17.08 -9.58
C GLU A 79 15.46 16.07 -8.45
N HIS A 80 14.83 16.34 -7.29
CA HIS A 80 14.88 15.50 -6.10
C HIS A 80 13.75 14.47 -6.05
N ALA A 81 12.65 14.66 -6.80
CA ALA A 81 11.44 13.86 -6.71
C ALA A 81 11.69 12.36 -6.91
N SER A 82 12.40 11.98 -7.98
CA SER A 82 12.67 10.56 -8.29
C SER A 82 13.63 9.90 -7.30
N ILE A 83 14.65 10.62 -6.85
CA ILE A 83 15.64 10.09 -5.90
C ILE A 83 15.01 9.95 -4.51
N ALA A 84 14.25 10.93 -4.07
CA ALA A 84 13.52 10.85 -2.81
C ALA A 84 12.52 9.68 -2.81
N LEU A 85 11.81 9.43 -3.92
CA LEU A 85 10.93 8.26 -4.06
C LEU A 85 11.69 6.93 -3.93
N LEU A 86 12.93 6.84 -4.45
CA LEU A 86 13.78 5.67 -4.24
C LEU A 86 14.04 5.44 -2.74
N PHE A 87 14.38 6.50 -2.00
CA PHE A 87 14.61 6.42 -0.56
C PHE A 87 13.33 6.11 0.22
N TYR A 88 12.17 6.56 -0.23
CA TYR A 88 10.87 6.17 0.31
C TYR A 88 10.69 4.64 0.31
N PHE A 89 10.93 3.98 -0.83
CA PHE A 89 10.83 2.52 -0.92
C PHE A 89 11.94 1.81 -0.14
N LEU A 90 13.16 2.34 -0.19
CA LEU A 90 14.29 1.77 0.53
C LEU A 90 14.06 1.79 2.05
N THR A 91 13.63 2.91 2.60
CA THR A 91 13.32 3.03 4.03
C THR A 91 12.14 2.17 4.43
N GLY A 92 11.11 2.03 3.58
CA GLY A 92 10.00 1.11 3.78
C GLY A 92 10.46 -0.33 3.89
N PHE A 93 11.35 -0.76 3.02
CA PHE A 93 11.94 -2.08 3.07
C PHE A 93 12.81 -2.30 4.31
N LEU A 94 13.69 -1.36 4.63
CA LEU A 94 14.58 -1.44 5.80
C LEU A 94 13.84 -1.37 7.14
N ALA A 95 12.68 -0.73 7.19
CA ALA A 95 11.86 -0.64 8.39
C ALA A 95 10.99 -1.89 8.63
N MET A 96 10.78 -2.76 7.64
CA MET A 96 9.96 -3.97 7.78
C MET A 96 10.34 -4.83 9.00
N PRO A 97 11.63 -5.13 9.28
CA PRO A 97 12.00 -5.93 10.45
C PRO A 97 11.58 -5.29 11.78
N LEU A 98 11.55 -3.96 11.86
CA LEU A 98 11.11 -3.23 13.07
C LEU A 98 9.60 -3.42 13.28
N TRP A 99 8.81 -3.29 12.22
CA TRP A 99 7.37 -3.52 12.27
C TRP A 99 7.02 -4.97 12.61
N LEU A 100 7.75 -5.93 12.08
CA LEU A 100 7.59 -7.34 12.44
C LEU A 100 7.94 -7.61 13.90
N LYS A 101 9.05 -7.06 14.41
CA LYS A 101 9.39 -7.16 15.83
C LYS A 101 8.29 -6.56 16.73
N LEU A 102 7.76 -5.41 16.35
CA LEU A 102 6.65 -4.79 17.07
C LEU A 102 5.41 -5.71 17.04
N ALA A 103 5.08 -6.29 15.88
CA ALA A 103 3.96 -7.20 15.74
C ALA A 103 4.10 -8.46 16.60
N TYR A 104 5.31 -9.00 16.76
CA TYR A 104 5.57 -10.11 17.69
C TYR A 104 5.45 -9.69 19.16
N ALA A 105 5.79 -8.46 19.50
CA ALA A 105 5.76 -7.99 20.89
C ALA A 105 4.35 -7.61 21.38
N VAL A 106 3.55 -6.93 20.52
CA VAL A 106 2.25 -6.33 20.94
C VAL A 106 1.05 -6.90 20.20
N GLY A 107 1.27 -7.84 19.28
CA GLY A 107 0.24 -8.37 18.37
C GLY A 107 0.12 -7.60 17.07
N LYS A 108 -0.33 -8.29 16.01
CA LYS A 108 -0.40 -7.73 14.64
C LYS A 108 -1.37 -6.56 14.52
N ASP A 109 -2.51 -6.63 15.22
CA ASP A 109 -3.54 -5.58 15.25
C ASP A 109 -3.05 -4.30 15.94
N ASN A 110 -2.36 -4.41 17.06
CA ASN A 110 -1.81 -3.25 17.76
C ASN A 110 -0.62 -2.65 16.99
N ALA A 111 0.24 -3.48 16.40
CA ALA A 111 1.30 -3.00 15.52
C ALA A 111 0.74 -2.24 14.31
N MET A 112 -0.38 -2.69 13.75
CA MET A 112 -1.08 -1.97 12.67
C MET A 112 -1.60 -0.61 13.11
N LYS A 113 -2.23 -0.53 14.30
CA LYS A 113 -2.69 0.75 14.86
C LYS A 113 -1.53 1.72 15.06
N VAL A 114 -0.42 1.24 15.60
CA VAL A 114 0.80 2.07 15.79
C VAL A 114 1.33 2.54 14.43
N ALA A 115 1.38 1.68 13.42
CA ALA A 115 1.84 2.06 12.09
C ALA A 115 0.93 3.14 11.46
N LEU A 116 -0.38 2.98 11.55
CA LEU A 116 -1.33 3.97 11.03
C LEU A 116 -1.24 5.30 11.78
N LEU A 117 -1.13 5.29 13.11
CA LEU A 117 -0.91 6.49 13.91
C LEU A 117 0.40 7.18 13.55
N TYR A 118 1.48 6.42 13.38
CA TYR A 118 2.77 6.93 12.93
C TYR A 118 2.65 7.63 11.58
N MET A 119 2.05 6.97 10.58
CA MET A 119 1.86 7.56 9.24
C MET A 119 1.00 8.82 9.29
N THR A 120 -0.07 8.80 10.08
CA THR A 120 -0.94 9.96 10.29
C THR A 120 -0.17 11.13 10.93
N ALA A 121 0.62 10.85 11.95
CA ALA A 121 1.44 11.89 12.61
C ALA A 121 2.45 12.52 11.66
N ILE A 122 3.10 11.72 10.79
CA ILE A 122 4.03 12.24 9.79
C ILE A 122 3.31 13.13 8.75
N ASN A 123 2.13 12.72 8.27
CA ASN A 123 1.34 13.56 7.36
C ASN A 123 0.90 14.86 8.02
N LEU A 124 0.40 14.82 9.25
CA LEU A 124 0.00 16.02 9.98
C LEU A 124 1.18 16.96 10.29
N ALA A 125 2.37 16.39 10.54
CA ALA A 125 3.58 17.17 10.75
C ALA A 125 4.05 17.88 9.47
N LEU A 126 3.72 17.36 8.30
CA LEU A 126 4.05 18.01 7.02
C LEU A 126 3.34 19.36 6.88
N LEU A 127 2.07 19.46 7.30
CA LEU A 127 1.25 20.66 7.12
C LEU A 127 1.92 21.97 7.58
N PRO A 128 2.44 22.06 8.83
CA PRO A 128 3.09 23.30 9.30
C PRO A 128 4.55 23.45 8.84
N LEU A 129 5.18 22.39 8.32
CA LEU A 129 6.59 22.38 7.95
C LEU A 129 6.81 22.52 6.43
N ALA A 130 5.74 22.34 5.64
CA ALA A 130 5.82 22.40 4.20
C ALA A 130 6.04 23.84 3.74
N GLU A 131 7.21 24.08 3.13
CA GLU A 131 7.62 25.36 2.53
C GLU A 131 8.22 25.07 1.16
N SER A 132 7.89 25.91 0.17
CA SER A 132 8.50 25.83 -1.16
C SER A 132 10.02 25.93 -1.08
N GLY A 133 10.72 25.08 -1.85
CA GLY A 133 12.18 25.02 -1.88
C GLY A 133 12.83 24.34 -0.66
N ASN A 134 12.07 23.91 0.34
CA ASN A 134 12.65 23.27 1.53
C ASN A 134 12.99 21.81 1.30
N ILE A 135 14.21 21.57 0.83
CA ILE A 135 14.75 20.24 0.54
C ILE A 135 14.80 19.33 1.77
N VAL A 136 15.07 19.88 2.96
CA VAL A 136 15.19 19.09 4.20
C VAL A 136 13.84 18.52 4.61
N VAL A 137 12.77 19.31 4.45
CA VAL A 137 11.40 18.86 4.76
C VAL A 137 10.97 17.81 3.75
N LEU A 138 11.18 17.99 2.44
CA LEU A 138 10.86 16.99 1.43
C LEU A 138 11.54 15.64 1.72
N TRP A 139 12.83 15.63 1.96
CA TRP A 139 13.58 14.41 2.24
C TRP A 139 13.20 13.79 3.59
N GLY A 140 13.09 14.61 4.63
CA GLY A 140 12.67 14.15 5.96
C GLY A 140 11.31 13.50 5.93
N PHE A 141 10.32 14.15 5.30
CA PHE A 141 8.99 13.60 5.10
C PHE A 141 9.03 12.28 4.33
N THR A 142 9.71 12.26 3.17
CA THR A 142 9.75 11.08 2.30
C THR A 142 10.39 9.87 3.00
N ILE A 143 11.47 10.06 3.75
CA ILE A 143 12.15 9.01 4.49
C ILE A 143 11.31 8.52 5.66
N LEU A 144 10.75 9.42 6.47
CA LEU A 144 9.95 9.06 7.62
C LEU A 144 8.63 8.41 7.21
N PHE A 145 7.94 8.96 6.23
CA PHE A 145 6.69 8.37 5.73
C PHE A 145 6.94 7.03 5.06
N GLY A 146 8.04 6.90 4.31
CA GLY A 146 8.50 5.65 3.72
C GLY A 146 8.71 4.55 4.75
N ALA A 147 9.29 4.87 5.92
CA ALA A 147 9.49 3.89 6.98
C ALA A 147 8.17 3.26 7.49
N GLY A 148 7.04 3.97 7.39
CA GLY A 148 5.71 3.44 7.72
C GLY A 148 5.08 2.60 6.61
N PHE A 149 5.44 2.87 5.35
CA PHE A 149 4.79 2.31 4.16
C PHE A 149 4.75 0.79 4.11
N GLY A 150 5.82 0.12 4.55
CA GLY A 150 5.92 -1.34 4.52
C GLY A 150 5.02 -2.07 5.54
N ALA A 151 4.56 -1.39 6.59
CA ALA A 151 3.83 -2.01 7.69
C ALA A 151 2.41 -2.49 7.29
N PRO A 152 1.51 -1.65 6.73
CA PRO A 152 0.15 -2.08 6.41
C PRO A 152 0.10 -3.29 5.48
N PRO A 153 0.76 -3.31 4.31
CA PRO A 153 0.66 -4.46 3.41
C PRO A 153 1.25 -5.75 3.99
N THR A 154 2.29 -5.65 4.83
CA THR A 154 2.91 -6.81 5.46
C THR A 154 2.02 -7.38 6.57
N LEU A 155 1.52 -6.52 7.46
CA LEU A 155 0.70 -6.94 8.59
C LEU A 155 -0.67 -7.46 8.14
N ILE A 156 -1.31 -6.81 7.16
CA ILE A 156 -2.59 -7.24 6.60
C ILE A 156 -2.47 -8.63 5.96
N ARG A 157 -1.42 -8.87 5.16
CA ARG A 157 -1.18 -10.20 4.58
C ARG A 157 -0.92 -11.26 5.63
N SER A 158 -0.17 -10.92 6.68
CA SER A 158 0.08 -11.83 7.80
C SER A 158 -1.20 -12.15 8.59
N MET A 159 -2.10 -11.18 8.81
CA MET A 159 -3.40 -11.43 9.43
C MET A 159 -4.33 -12.24 8.52
N MET A 160 -4.27 -12.04 7.19
CA MET A 160 -5.05 -12.84 6.25
C MET A 160 -4.59 -14.31 6.23
N ALA A 161 -3.29 -14.57 6.39
CA ALA A 161 -2.78 -15.93 6.54
C ALA A 161 -3.40 -16.61 7.77
N ASP A 162 -3.40 -15.94 8.92
CA ASP A 162 -4.03 -16.48 10.14
C ASP A 162 -5.52 -16.79 9.95
N ILE A 163 -6.26 -15.92 9.24
CA ILE A 163 -7.69 -16.14 8.94
C ILE A 163 -7.87 -17.34 8.00
N SER A 164 -6.97 -17.48 7.01
CA SER A 164 -6.99 -18.63 6.10
C SER A 164 -6.72 -19.95 6.81
N ASP A 165 -5.76 -19.96 7.74
CA ASP A 165 -5.43 -21.13 8.56
C ASP A 165 -6.59 -21.48 9.50
N GLU A 166 -7.24 -20.49 10.11
CA GLU A 166 -8.42 -20.68 10.95
C GLU A 166 -9.60 -21.25 10.13
N ASP A 167 -9.79 -20.79 8.90
CA ASP A 167 -10.82 -21.32 7.99
C ASP A 167 -10.53 -22.78 7.62
N GLU A 168 -9.28 -23.13 7.34
CA GLU A 168 -8.88 -24.52 7.06
C GLU A 168 -9.15 -25.42 8.26
N LEU A 169 -8.81 -24.98 9.48
CA LEU A 169 -9.10 -25.76 10.70
C LEU A 169 -10.60 -25.98 10.92
N LYS A 170 -11.45 -25.01 10.58
CA LYS A 170 -12.92 -25.11 10.78
C LYS A 170 -13.61 -25.91 9.68
N THR A 171 -13.15 -25.81 8.45
CA THR A 171 -13.86 -26.35 7.28
C THR A 171 -13.18 -27.57 6.66
N GLY A 172 -11.91 -27.82 6.99
CA GLY A 172 -11.07 -28.84 6.35
C GLY A 172 -10.71 -28.51 4.90
N GLN A 173 -10.99 -27.30 4.42
CA GLN A 173 -10.77 -26.89 3.04
C GLN A 173 -9.61 -25.90 2.92
N GLN A 174 -8.65 -26.21 2.07
CA GLN A 174 -7.53 -25.33 1.75
C GLN A 174 -7.92 -24.31 0.67
N ARG A 175 -8.15 -23.05 1.04
CA ARG A 175 -8.62 -21.98 0.16
C ARG A 175 -7.76 -20.69 0.22
N PRO A 176 -6.46 -20.74 0.47
CA PRO A 176 -5.66 -19.52 0.64
C PRO A 176 -5.72 -18.63 -0.62
N GLY A 177 -5.75 -19.22 -1.83
CA GLY A 177 -5.87 -18.47 -3.07
C GLY A 177 -7.11 -17.56 -3.12
N LEU A 178 -8.25 -17.99 -2.59
CA LEU A 178 -9.48 -17.18 -2.52
C LEU A 178 -9.26 -15.98 -1.59
N PHE A 179 -8.72 -16.20 -0.39
CA PHE A 179 -8.50 -15.15 0.61
C PHE A 179 -7.56 -14.07 0.10
N PHE A 180 -6.42 -14.47 -0.48
CA PHE A 180 -5.44 -13.53 -1.02
C PHE A 180 -5.90 -12.84 -2.33
N ALA A 181 -6.74 -13.50 -3.14
CA ALA A 181 -7.35 -12.86 -4.30
C ALA A 181 -8.31 -11.74 -3.88
N LEU A 182 -9.16 -11.99 -2.87
CA LEU A 182 -10.06 -10.97 -2.30
C LEU A 182 -9.28 -9.80 -1.71
N LEU A 183 -8.23 -10.09 -0.94
CA LEU A 183 -7.35 -9.07 -0.37
C LEU A 183 -6.73 -8.20 -1.48
N THR A 184 -6.17 -8.82 -2.51
CA THR A 184 -5.56 -8.09 -3.63
C THR A 184 -6.59 -7.23 -4.36
N THR A 185 -7.82 -7.74 -4.52
CA THR A 185 -8.91 -7.00 -5.17
C THR A 185 -9.32 -5.78 -4.36
N THR A 186 -9.52 -5.91 -3.05
CA THR A 186 -9.89 -4.77 -2.18
C THR A 186 -8.81 -3.70 -2.16
N ASN A 187 -7.53 -4.09 -2.09
CA ASN A 187 -6.41 -3.15 -2.14
C ASN A 187 -6.38 -2.37 -3.46
N LYS A 188 -6.53 -3.06 -4.59
CA LYS A 188 -6.56 -2.43 -5.93
C LYS A 188 -7.76 -1.52 -6.12
N LEU A 189 -8.93 -1.91 -5.63
CA LEU A 189 -10.11 -1.04 -5.62
C LEU A 189 -9.89 0.22 -4.79
N GLY A 190 -9.33 0.09 -3.59
CA GLY A 190 -8.97 1.23 -2.75
C GLY A 190 -8.05 2.20 -3.48
N ALA A 191 -6.97 1.70 -4.08
CA ALA A 191 -6.03 2.52 -4.84
C ALA A 191 -6.66 3.18 -6.08
N ALA A 192 -7.53 2.47 -6.82
CA ALA A 192 -8.23 3.03 -7.97
C ALA A 192 -9.19 4.17 -7.57
N PHE A 193 -9.98 3.97 -6.50
CA PHE A 193 -10.84 5.02 -5.96
C PHE A 193 -10.04 6.22 -5.46
N ALA A 194 -8.86 5.99 -4.86
CA ALA A 194 -7.99 7.05 -4.38
C ALA A 194 -7.56 8.00 -5.49
N VAL A 195 -7.10 7.47 -6.62
CA VAL A 195 -6.68 8.29 -7.77
C VAL A 195 -7.84 9.14 -8.27
N GLY A 196 -9.01 8.54 -8.52
CA GLY A 196 -10.19 9.27 -8.97
C GLY A 196 -10.64 10.34 -7.98
N ALA A 197 -10.76 9.99 -6.70
CA ALA A 197 -11.19 10.92 -5.66
C ALA A 197 -10.20 12.07 -5.47
N SER A 198 -8.89 11.79 -5.44
CA SER A 198 -7.87 12.81 -5.23
C SER A 198 -7.90 13.89 -6.32
N PHE A 199 -7.89 13.50 -7.58
CA PHE A 199 -7.91 14.48 -8.67
C PHE A 199 -9.24 15.21 -8.78
N THR A 200 -10.37 14.53 -8.55
CA THR A 200 -11.68 15.18 -8.52
C THR A 200 -11.79 16.22 -7.40
N ILE A 201 -11.30 15.90 -6.19
CA ILE A 201 -11.30 16.84 -5.08
C ILE A 201 -10.38 18.03 -5.37
N LEU A 202 -9.16 17.77 -5.87
CA LEU A 202 -8.22 18.84 -6.21
C LEU A 202 -8.76 19.78 -7.28
N GLU A 203 -9.41 19.26 -8.31
CA GLU A 203 -10.03 20.07 -9.36
C GLU A 203 -11.23 20.89 -8.83
N LEU A 204 -12.18 20.23 -8.15
CA LEU A 204 -13.43 20.86 -7.74
C LEU A 204 -13.32 21.81 -6.54
N ALA A 205 -12.41 21.50 -5.59
CA ALA A 205 -12.28 22.27 -4.36
C ALA A 205 -11.13 23.29 -4.39
N PHE A 206 -10.11 23.07 -5.22
CA PHE A 206 -8.88 23.86 -5.23
C PHE A 206 -8.50 24.40 -6.62
N ASP A 207 -9.28 24.11 -7.66
CA ASP A 207 -8.99 24.49 -9.06
C ASP A 207 -7.58 24.05 -9.54
N PHE A 208 -7.09 22.94 -8.99
CA PHE A 208 -5.75 22.41 -9.31
C PHE A 208 -5.75 21.75 -10.70
N VAL A 209 -4.82 22.18 -11.56
CA VAL A 209 -4.63 21.63 -12.91
C VAL A 209 -3.31 20.88 -12.99
N PRO A 210 -3.33 19.54 -13.14
CA PRO A 210 -2.11 18.75 -13.30
C PRO A 210 -1.25 19.22 -14.47
N GLY A 211 0.01 19.63 -14.21
CA GLY A 211 0.93 20.13 -15.24
C GLY A 211 0.63 21.54 -15.76
N GLY A 212 -0.34 22.22 -15.21
CA GLY A 212 -0.67 23.62 -15.48
C GLY A 212 0.01 24.59 -14.51
N ALA A 213 -0.18 25.89 -14.77
CA ALA A 213 0.14 26.94 -13.81
C ALA A 213 -0.94 26.96 -12.73
N ASN A 214 -0.58 26.72 -11.49
CA ASN A 214 -1.50 26.68 -10.36
C ASN A 214 -1.24 27.84 -9.41
N ASP A 215 -2.30 28.42 -8.87
CA ASP A 215 -2.20 29.45 -7.83
C ASP A 215 -1.72 28.84 -6.48
N PRO A 216 -1.10 29.64 -5.59
CA PRO A 216 -0.67 29.16 -4.28
C PRO A 216 -1.79 28.48 -3.45
N ALA A 217 -3.04 28.93 -3.61
CA ALA A 217 -4.20 28.32 -2.95
C ALA A 217 -4.50 26.90 -3.50
N ALA A 218 -4.39 26.71 -4.82
CA ALA A 218 -4.54 25.40 -5.44
C ALA A 218 -3.45 24.42 -5.01
N LEU A 219 -2.21 24.90 -4.83
CA LEU A 219 -1.10 24.09 -4.35
C LEU A 219 -1.25 23.64 -2.88
N GLN A 220 -1.92 24.43 -2.04
CA GLN A 220 -2.24 24.02 -0.66
C GLN A 220 -3.15 22.80 -0.60
N GLY A 221 -3.99 22.59 -1.61
CA GLY A 221 -4.83 21.40 -1.72
C GLY A 221 -4.04 20.08 -1.87
N LEU A 222 -2.74 20.13 -2.18
CA LEU A 222 -1.87 18.97 -2.28
C LEU A 222 -1.41 18.44 -0.90
N LEU A 223 -1.47 19.26 0.15
CA LEU A 223 -1.08 18.91 1.52
C LEU A 223 -2.29 18.42 2.31
#